data_f53bc32794100a0d5b726ea91ac1756a
#
_entry.id   f53bc32794100a0d5b726ea91ac1756a
#
_cell.length_a   1.000
_cell.length_b   1.000
_cell.length_c   1.000
_cell.angle_alpha   90.00
_cell.angle_beta   90.00
_cell.angle_gamma   90.00
#
_symmetry.space_group_name_H-M   'P 1'
#
loop_
_entity.id
_entity.type
_entity.pdbx_description
1 polymer ?
#
loop_
_entity_poly.entity_id
_entity_poly.type
_entity_poly.pdbx_seq_one_letter_code
_entity_poly.pdbx_strand_id
1 'polypeptide(L)'
;MMLKQLAALLLLLALPAHALSIAMVLWRGETAAEASFREELLRLGYQPTFTTFDAAQDRATLAAMLRQQIEPKLASYDYIYTFGTTATAMTKSLLADRKPLIFSVVSDPAGAGFLAKDKNLNKMVAGTSNMVPMALQLANASKYLPAGKRLLVPFNPREQNTRLVTDMLISEARRYDWQVVPWRIAPDPKRLDSELKRLQQDASNDIVFLAADSYLLSIAPRLLSALNEAGIPTICSAELFVQHGCTVGTISSYKLLGKMAADIIHLNQQGIPLQDIALKFDANPKLVLGPLGKLRQSGQ
;
A
#
# COMPACT_ATOMS: atom_id res chain seq x y z
N MET A 1 24.35 -42.23 35.51
CA MET A 1 24.96 -41.75 34.23
C MET A 1 23.93 -41.34 33.18
N MET A 2 22.80 -41.99 33.00
CA MET A 2 21.76 -41.66 32.00
C MET A 2 21.06 -40.31 32.18
N LEU A 3 20.86 -39.82 33.42
CA LEU A 3 20.20 -38.54 33.68
C LEU A 3 21.02 -37.31 33.24
N LYS A 4 22.37 -37.39 33.30
CA LYS A 4 23.27 -36.30 32.85
C LYS A 4 23.36 -36.20 31.33
N GLN A 5 23.14 -37.29 30.59
CA GLN A 5 23.11 -37.31 29.12
C GLN A 5 21.79 -36.77 28.55
N LEU A 6 20.67 -36.95 29.28
CA LEU A 6 19.37 -36.37 28.88
C LEU A 6 19.33 -34.84 29.03
N ALA A 7 20.01 -34.30 30.07
CA ALA A 7 20.10 -32.85 30.24
C ALA A 7 20.96 -32.14 29.19
N ALA A 8 22.03 -32.82 28.70
CA ALA A 8 22.84 -32.29 27.61
C ALA A 8 22.13 -32.31 26.23
N LEU A 9 21.22 -33.26 26.01
CA LEU A 9 20.44 -33.35 24.77
C LEU A 9 19.32 -32.29 24.69
N LEU A 10 18.79 -31.89 25.86
CA LEU A 10 17.76 -30.81 25.91
C LEU A 10 18.33 -29.39 25.74
N LEU A 11 19.62 -29.18 26.00
CA LEU A 11 20.29 -27.90 25.76
C LEU A 11 20.60 -27.62 24.29
N LEU A 12 20.58 -28.63 23.43
CA LEU A 12 20.89 -28.51 21.99
C LEU A 12 19.69 -28.09 21.12
N LEU A 13 18.49 -27.96 21.67
CA LEU A 13 17.26 -27.58 20.96
C LEU A 13 16.85 -26.12 21.15
N ALA A 14 17.59 -25.33 21.92
CA ALA A 14 17.40 -23.89 21.94
C ALA A 14 18.06 -23.29 20.69
N LEU A 15 17.37 -23.36 19.53
CA LEU A 15 17.72 -22.53 18.38
C LEU A 15 17.80 -21.09 18.87
N PRO A 16 18.94 -20.39 18.68
CA PRO A 16 19.00 -18.98 19.06
C PRO A 16 17.88 -18.24 18.32
N ALA A 17 16.94 -17.70 19.07
CA ALA A 17 15.95 -16.83 18.49
C ALA A 17 16.69 -15.64 17.87
N HIS A 18 16.63 -15.52 16.54
CA HIS A 18 17.28 -14.42 15.85
C HIS A 18 16.57 -13.10 16.22
N ALA A 19 17.22 -12.31 17.07
CA ALA A 19 16.78 -10.95 17.37
C ALA A 19 16.96 -10.10 16.12
N LEU A 20 15.90 -9.44 15.68
CA LEU A 20 15.93 -8.50 14.56
C LEU A 20 15.52 -7.12 15.05
N SER A 21 16.31 -6.09 14.72
CA SER A 21 15.96 -4.69 14.98
C SER A 21 15.47 -4.03 13.71
N ILE A 22 14.21 -3.54 13.71
CA ILE A 22 13.55 -3.02 12.51
C ILE A 22 13.02 -1.61 12.76
N ALA A 23 13.48 -0.64 11.98
CA ALA A 23 12.86 0.69 11.93
C ALA A 23 11.69 0.66 10.96
N MET A 24 10.50 0.99 11.42
CA MET A 24 9.28 1.06 10.61
C MET A 24 8.96 2.50 10.27
N VAL A 25 9.08 2.88 9.00
CA VAL A 25 8.84 4.23 8.49
C VAL A 25 7.52 4.26 7.75
N LEU A 26 6.49 4.81 8.37
CA LEU A 26 5.13 4.81 7.87
C LEU A 26 4.77 6.17 7.28
N TRP A 27 4.17 6.18 6.10
CA TRP A 27 3.63 7.41 5.52
C TRP A 27 2.39 7.89 6.30
N ARG A 28 1.57 6.98 6.74
CA ARG A 28 0.39 7.20 7.57
C ARG A 28 0.22 6.03 8.53
N GLY A 29 -0.13 6.21 9.74
CA GLY A 29 -0.41 5.22 10.78
C GLY A 29 -0.34 3.72 10.44
N GLU A 30 -0.43 2.87 11.39
CA GLU A 30 -0.40 1.42 11.17
C GLU A 30 -1.69 0.91 10.50
N THR A 31 -1.54 -0.12 9.67
CA THR A 31 -2.63 -0.79 8.94
C THR A 31 -2.59 -2.30 9.19
N ALA A 32 -3.46 -3.06 8.54
CA ALA A 32 -3.42 -4.52 8.57
C ALA A 32 -2.09 -5.10 8.01
N ALA A 33 -1.34 -4.32 7.20
CA ALA A 33 -0.05 -4.76 6.69
C ALA A 33 0.99 -4.81 7.80
N GLU A 34 1.11 -3.77 8.63
CA GLU A 34 2.07 -3.71 9.73
C GLU A 34 1.76 -4.74 10.81
N ALA A 35 0.48 -4.88 11.17
CA ALA A 35 0.04 -5.89 12.13
C ALA A 35 0.43 -7.30 11.67
N SER A 36 0.09 -7.65 10.44
CA SER A 36 0.39 -8.99 9.90
C SER A 36 1.88 -9.21 9.61
N PHE A 37 2.63 -8.17 9.30
CA PHE A 37 4.09 -8.24 9.18
C PHE A 37 4.75 -8.65 10.51
N ARG A 38 4.32 -8.02 11.63
CA ARG A 38 4.81 -8.36 12.97
C ARG A 38 4.44 -9.79 13.36
N GLU A 39 3.16 -10.15 13.17
CA GLU A 39 2.66 -11.50 13.45
C GLU A 39 3.43 -12.58 12.68
N GLU A 40 3.70 -12.33 11.40
CA GLU A 40 4.37 -13.30 10.55
C GLU A 40 5.84 -13.48 10.91
N LEU A 41 6.57 -12.42 11.27
CA LEU A 41 7.95 -12.54 11.77
C LEU A 41 8.01 -13.40 13.05
N LEU A 42 7.07 -13.20 13.97
CA LEU A 42 6.97 -14.05 15.18
C LEU A 42 6.67 -15.49 14.82
N ARG A 43 5.74 -15.74 13.87
CA ARG A 43 5.40 -17.10 13.40
C ARG A 43 6.60 -17.79 12.73
N LEU A 44 7.47 -17.03 12.05
CA LEU A 44 8.70 -17.53 11.43
C LEU A 44 9.84 -17.77 12.45
N GLY A 45 9.60 -17.53 13.75
CA GLY A 45 10.53 -17.83 14.83
C GLY A 45 11.50 -16.70 15.16
N TYR A 46 11.32 -15.49 14.59
CA TYR A 46 12.12 -14.32 14.97
C TYR A 46 11.62 -13.68 16.25
N GLN A 47 12.50 -12.92 16.91
CA GLN A 47 12.15 -12.04 18.03
C GLN A 47 12.43 -10.58 17.64
N PRO A 48 11.56 -9.98 16.80
CA PRO A 48 11.79 -8.64 16.30
C PRO A 48 11.54 -7.57 17.36
N THR A 49 12.40 -6.54 17.36
CA THR A 49 12.15 -5.27 18.04
C THR A 49 11.83 -4.21 16.98
N PHE A 50 10.79 -3.42 17.22
CA PHE A 50 10.32 -2.42 16.27
C PHE A 50 10.44 -1.02 16.84
N THR A 51 10.98 -0.10 16.06
CA THR A 51 10.90 1.34 16.31
C THR A 51 10.06 1.96 15.21
N THR A 52 8.87 2.46 15.55
CA THR A 52 7.92 3.00 14.56
C THR A 52 8.03 4.51 14.46
N PHE A 53 8.06 5.03 13.23
CA PHE A 53 8.11 6.44 12.86
C PHE A 53 6.94 6.71 11.91
N ASP A 54 5.96 7.51 12.36
CA ASP A 54 4.80 7.88 11.55
C ASP A 54 4.95 9.31 11.05
N ALA A 55 4.99 9.46 9.73
CA ALA A 55 5.10 10.77 9.06
C ALA A 55 3.80 11.58 9.10
N ALA A 56 2.68 10.98 9.52
CA ALA A 56 1.36 11.61 9.52
C ALA A 56 1.02 12.32 8.18
N GLN A 57 1.44 11.72 7.05
CA GLN A 57 1.28 12.24 5.69
C GLN A 57 1.99 13.58 5.42
N ASP A 58 2.97 13.93 6.25
CA ASP A 58 3.75 15.16 6.09
C ASP A 58 5.20 14.88 5.69
N ARG A 59 5.60 15.44 4.54
CA ARG A 59 6.95 15.22 3.98
C ARG A 59 8.05 15.90 4.80
N ALA A 60 7.75 17.02 5.46
CA ALA A 60 8.75 17.73 6.28
C ALA A 60 9.02 16.95 7.57
N THR A 61 7.95 16.44 8.20
CA THR A 61 8.01 15.54 9.35
C THR A 61 8.80 14.28 9.00
N LEU A 62 8.51 13.65 7.86
CA LEU A 62 9.25 12.47 7.40
C LEU A 62 10.74 12.77 7.19
N ALA A 63 11.07 13.90 6.53
CA ALA A 63 12.45 14.29 6.30
C ALA A 63 13.21 14.54 7.62
N ALA A 64 12.57 15.17 8.59
CA ALA A 64 13.14 15.41 9.93
C ALA A 64 13.39 14.09 10.68
N MET A 65 12.40 13.16 10.68
CA MET A 65 12.56 11.84 11.31
C MET A 65 13.72 11.05 10.69
N LEU A 66 13.77 11.00 9.36
CA LEU A 66 14.84 10.29 8.64
C LEU A 66 16.22 10.80 9.03
N ARG A 67 16.43 12.12 9.01
CA ARG A 67 17.76 12.73 9.27
C ARG A 67 18.14 12.77 10.74
N GLN A 68 17.18 13.03 11.63
CA GLN A 68 17.47 13.31 13.04
C GLN A 68 17.32 12.09 13.93
N GLN A 69 16.48 11.11 13.56
CA GLN A 69 16.15 10.00 14.41
C GLN A 69 16.63 8.65 13.85
N ILE A 70 16.53 8.45 12.53
CA ILE A 70 16.85 7.17 11.90
C ILE A 70 18.30 7.12 11.46
N GLU A 71 18.77 8.11 10.70
CA GLU A 71 20.13 8.14 10.14
C GLU A 71 21.22 8.04 11.21
N PRO A 72 21.16 8.75 12.35
CA PRO A 72 22.17 8.63 13.41
C PRO A 72 22.20 7.25 14.09
N LYS A 73 21.10 6.51 14.04
CA LYS A 73 20.95 5.17 14.65
C LYS A 73 20.91 4.06 13.59
N LEU A 74 21.26 4.35 12.36
CA LEU A 74 21.13 3.41 11.24
C LEU A 74 21.88 2.09 11.47
N ALA A 75 23.04 2.14 12.15
CA ALA A 75 23.83 0.96 12.47
C ALA A 75 23.10 -0.02 13.41
N SER A 76 22.19 0.46 14.26
CA SER A 76 21.46 -0.37 15.24
C SER A 76 20.27 -1.11 14.65
N TYR A 77 19.87 -0.81 13.41
CA TYR A 77 18.80 -1.53 12.73
C TYR A 77 19.36 -2.58 11.77
N ASP A 78 18.73 -3.73 11.71
CA ASP A 78 19.02 -4.76 10.72
C ASP A 78 18.29 -4.48 9.40
N TYR A 79 17.05 -4.01 9.50
CA TYR A 79 16.19 -3.66 8.37
C TYR A 79 15.50 -2.33 8.58
N ILE A 80 15.22 -1.66 7.46
CA ILE A 80 14.26 -0.55 7.41
C ILE A 80 13.03 -1.07 6.68
N TYR A 81 11.88 -1.07 7.35
CA TYR A 81 10.57 -1.30 6.73
C TYR A 81 9.94 0.03 6.37
N THR A 82 9.34 0.14 5.20
CA THR A 82 8.62 1.35 4.79
C THR A 82 7.22 1.01 4.31
N PHE A 83 6.23 1.83 4.69
CA PHE A 83 4.86 1.73 4.21
C PHE A 83 4.53 2.87 3.25
N GLY A 84 4.15 2.52 2.01
CA GLY A 84 3.68 3.44 0.99
C GLY A 84 4.78 4.08 0.15
N THR A 85 4.42 4.54 -1.05
CA THR A 85 5.35 5.03 -2.07
C THR A 85 6.19 6.22 -1.60
N THR A 86 5.57 7.19 -0.93
CA THR A 86 6.27 8.41 -0.48
C THR A 86 7.32 8.11 0.60
N ALA A 87 6.96 7.31 1.61
CA ALA A 87 7.91 6.91 2.66
C ALA A 87 9.08 6.12 2.06
N THR A 88 8.79 5.18 1.15
CA THR A 88 9.82 4.38 0.47
C THR A 88 10.76 5.26 -0.35
N ALA A 89 10.24 6.18 -1.16
CA ALA A 89 11.05 7.06 -2.00
C ALA A 89 12.00 7.93 -1.20
N MET A 90 11.50 8.57 -0.14
CA MET A 90 12.31 9.47 0.71
C MET A 90 13.33 8.69 1.53
N THR A 91 12.95 7.53 2.08
CA THR A 91 13.87 6.67 2.83
C THR A 91 14.98 6.15 1.92
N LYS A 92 14.63 5.60 0.76
CA LYS A 92 15.61 5.12 -0.23
C LYS A 92 16.59 6.21 -0.66
N SER A 93 16.08 7.41 -0.96
CA SER A 93 16.91 8.54 -1.37
C SER A 93 17.91 8.97 -0.29
N LEU A 94 17.52 8.94 0.98
CA LEU A 94 18.40 9.32 2.09
C LEU A 94 19.40 8.21 2.43
N LEU A 95 18.96 6.95 2.46
CA LEU A 95 19.77 5.83 2.94
C LEU A 95 20.73 5.29 1.87
N ALA A 96 20.46 5.50 0.59
CA ALA A 96 21.37 5.19 -0.53
C ALA A 96 22.04 3.80 -0.38
N ASP A 97 21.24 2.75 -0.26
CA ASP A 97 21.67 1.35 -0.10
C ASP A 97 22.60 1.06 1.12
N ARG A 98 22.60 1.93 2.14
CA ARG A 98 23.36 1.68 3.38
C ARG A 98 22.73 0.65 4.32
N LYS A 99 21.45 0.31 4.11
CA LYS A 99 20.69 -0.69 4.89
C LYS A 99 19.69 -1.43 4.03
N PRO A 100 19.42 -2.71 4.32
CA PRO A 100 18.30 -3.45 3.76
C PRO A 100 16.98 -2.70 3.95
N LEU A 101 16.28 -2.42 2.85
CA LEU A 101 15.00 -1.73 2.83
C LEU A 101 13.92 -2.65 2.28
N ILE A 102 12.91 -2.91 3.10
CA ILE A 102 11.74 -3.69 2.73
C ILE A 102 10.55 -2.74 2.62
N PHE A 103 10.08 -2.51 1.41
CA PHE A 103 8.89 -1.69 1.21
C PHE A 103 7.61 -2.53 1.21
N SER A 104 6.53 -1.96 1.71
CA SER A 104 5.20 -2.58 1.72
C SER A 104 4.15 -1.61 1.17
N VAL A 105 3.16 -2.18 0.47
CA VAL A 105 2.01 -1.43 -0.07
C VAL A 105 2.43 -0.26 -0.97
N VAL A 106 3.30 -0.53 -1.92
CA VAL A 106 3.70 0.43 -2.96
C VAL A 106 2.89 0.17 -4.23
N SER A 107 2.22 1.20 -4.76
CA SER A 107 1.28 1.04 -5.87
C SER A 107 1.97 0.70 -7.20
N ASP A 108 3.09 1.34 -7.52
CA ASP A 108 3.90 1.05 -8.72
C ASP A 108 5.40 1.15 -8.40
N PRO A 109 6.00 0.06 -7.88
CA PRO A 109 7.42 0.07 -7.54
C PRO A 109 8.36 0.27 -8.74
N ALA A 110 7.95 -0.18 -9.93
CA ALA A 110 8.73 -0.01 -11.15
C ALA A 110 8.71 1.44 -11.63
N GLY A 111 7.53 2.05 -11.75
CA GLY A 111 7.37 3.46 -12.11
C GLY A 111 7.95 4.41 -11.07
N ALA A 112 7.96 4.03 -9.80
CA ALA A 112 8.61 4.76 -8.72
C ALA A 112 10.16 4.60 -8.67
N GLY A 113 10.73 3.74 -9.52
CA GLY A 113 12.18 3.52 -9.59
C GLY A 113 12.76 2.69 -8.44
N PHE A 114 11.95 1.86 -7.78
CA PHE A 114 12.43 0.99 -6.68
C PHE A 114 12.94 -0.35 -7.18
N LEU A 115 12.53 -0.77 -8.36
CA LEU A 115 13.00 -1.97 -9.03
C LEU A 115 13.97 -1.56 -10.12
N ALA A 116 15.21 -1.98 -10.01
CA ALA A 116 16.21 -1.66 -11.01
C ALA A 116 16.01 -2.46 -12.28
N LYS A 117 16.08 -1.77 -13.42
CA LYS A 117 16.37 -2.43 -14.71
C LYS A 117 17.80 -2.99 -14.73
N ASP A 118 18.71 -2.37 -13.99
CA ASP A 118 20.08 -2.80 -13.77
C ASP A 118 20.19 -3.40 -12.35
N LYS A 119 20.56 -4.68 -12.26
CA LYS A 119 20.76 -5.40 -10.98
C LYS A 119 21.85 -4.79 -10.09
N ASN A 120 22.67 -3.87 -10.59
CA ASN A 120 23.67 -3.14 -9.81
C ASN A 120 23.11 -1.94 -9.03
N LEU A 121 21.91 -1.48 -9.36
CA LEU A 121 21.19 -0.44 -8.63
C LEU A 121 20.14 -1.13 -7.73
N ASN A 122 19.91 -0.61 -6.53
CA ASN A 122 18.92 -1.14 -5.57
C ASN A 122 19.23 -2.56 -5.04
N LYS A 123 20.49 -2.86 -4.79
CA LYS A 123 20.92 -4.18 -4.27
C LYS A 123 20.29 -4.53 -2.92
N MET A 124 19.90 -3.54 -2.15
CA MET A 124 19.38 -3.71 -0.79
C MET A 124 17.90 -3.36 -0.67
N VAL A 125 17.13 -3.47 -1.75
CA VAL A 125 15.71 -3.10 -1.77
C VAL A 125 14.86 -4.25 -2.31
N ALA A 126 13.83 -4.63 -1.55
CA ALA A 126 12.79 -5.57 -1.99
C ALA A 126 11.46 -5.18 -1.35
N GLY A 127 10.35 -5.76 -1.79
CA GLY A 127 9.08 -5.43 -1.14
C GLY A 127 7.83 -5.95 -1.83
N THR A 128 6.70 -5.37 -1.41
CA THR A 128 5.36 -5.79 -1.86
C THR A 128 4.60 -4.65 -2.50
N SER A 129 3.83 -4.98 -3.54
CA SER A 129 2.94 -4.03 -4.23
C SER A 129 1.48 -4.34 -3.97
N ASN A 130 0.70 -3.30 -3.69
CA ASN A 130 -0.76 -3.38 -3.66
C ASN A 130 -1.40 -3.18 -5.05
N MET A 131 -0.60 -3.12 -6.08
CA MET A 131 -1.09 -2.95 -7.44
C MET A 131 -1.93 -4.16 -7.86
N VAL A 132 -3.16 -3.88 -8.24
CA VAL A 132 -4.01 -4.80 -8.99
C VAL A 132 -3.92 -4.40 -10.45
N PRO A 133 -3.72 -5.31 -11.41
CA PRO A 133 -3.67 -4.97 -12.82
C PRO A 133 -4.87 -4.11 -13.24
N MET A 134 -4.62 -2.94 -13.83
CA MET A 134 -5.66 -1.99 -14.18
C MET A 134 -6.72 -2.60 -15.10
N ALA A 135 -6.29 -3.43 -16.05
CA ALA A 135 -7.18 -4.19 -16.92
C ALA A 135 -8.18 -5.05 -16.13
N LEU A 136 -7.73 -5.71 -15.05
CA LEU A 136 -8.61 -6.53 -14.19
C LEU A 136 -9.59 -5.66 -13.39
N GLN A 137 -9.12 -4.52 -12.84
CA GLN A 137 -9.99 -3.59 -12.11
C GLN A 137 -11.12 -3.08 -13.01
N LEU A 138 -10.78 -2.61 -14.21
CA LEU A 138 -11.77 -2.06 -15.14
C LEU A 138 -12.66 -3.14 -15.75
N ALA A 139 -12.12 -4.32 -16.09
CA ALA A 139 -12.93 -5.45 -16.55
C ALA A 139 -13.97 -5.90 -15.50
N ASN A 140 -13.62 -5.87 -14.24
CA ASN A 140 -14.57 -6.15 -13.17
C ASN A 140 -15.59 -5.02 -12.99
N ALA A 141 -15.14 -3.76 -13.03
CA ALA A 141 -16.02 -2.60 -12.86
C ALA A 141 -17.03 -2.46 -14.02
N SER A 142 -16.63 -2.74 -15.26
CA SER A 142 -17.49 -2.63 -16.45
C SER A 142 -18.70 -3.55 -16.44
N LYS A 143 -18.67 -4.62 -15.63
CA LYS A 143 -19.82 -5.51 -15.43
C LYS A 143 -20.97 -4.86 -14.66
N TYR A 144 -20.69 -3.80 -13.91
CA TYR A 144 -21.62 -3.16 -12.98
C TYR A 144 -21.83 -1.67 -13.27
N LEU A 145 -21.01 -1.08 -14.13
CA LEU A 145 -21.00 0.36 -14.41
C LEU A 145 -21.21 0.63 -15.89
N PRO A 146 -21.93 1.71 -16.25
CA PRO A 146 -22.23 2.02 -17.64
C PRO A 146 -20.97 2.45 -18.43
N ALA A 147 -20.94 2.14 -19.70
CA ALA A 147 -19.97 2.69 -20.67
C ALA A 147 -20.25 4.17 -21.00
N GLY A 148 -19.36 4.83 -21.73
CA GLY A 148 -19.55 6.19 -22.24
C GLY A 148 -19.54 7.27 -21.18
N LYS A 149 -18.83 7.04 -20.04
CA LYS A 149 -18.77 7.95 -18.91
C LYS A 149 -17.36 8.53 -18.72
N ARG A 150 -17.29 9.67 -18.02
CA ARG A 150 -16.01 10.14 -17.50
C ARG A 150 -15.68 9.36 -16.21
N LEU A 151 -14.39 9.06 -16.04
CA LEU A 151 -13.84 8.60 -14.77
C LEU A 151 -13.14 9.78 -14.11
N LEU A 152 -13.79 10.43 -13.15
CA LEU A 152 -13.14 11.43 -12.33
C LEU A 152 -12.22 10.73 -11.34
N VAL A 153 -10.95 11.14 -11.34
CA VAL A 153 -9.91 10.57 -10.48
C VAL A 153 -9.47 11.61 -9.45
N PRO A 154 -10.10 11.68 -8.28
CA PRO A 154 -9.64 12.55 -7.21
C PRO A 154 -8.22 12.18 -6.79
N PHE A 155 -7.35 13.18 -6.63
CA PHE A 155 -5.97 12.96 -6.19
C PHE A 155 -5.43 14.09 -5.32
N ASN A 156 -4.65 13.71 -4.31
CA ASN A 156 -3.84 14.63 -3.56
C ASN A 156 -2.53 14.93 -4.33
N PRO A 157 -2.26 16.17 -4.75
CA PRO A 157 -1.07 16.50 -5.53
C PRO A 157 0.25 16.31 -4.77
N ARG A 158 0.20 16.07 -3.45
CA ARG A 158 1.37 15.77 -2.63
C ARG A 158 1.77 14.30 -2.65
N GLU A 159 0.92 13.41 -3.21
CA GLU A 159 1.20 11.97 -3.31
C GLU A 159 1.53 11.57 -4.75
N GLN A 160 2.65 10.86 -4.90
CA GLN A 160 3.13 10.41 -6.22
C GLN A 160 2.34 9.22 -6.77
N ASN A 161 1.91 8.31 -5.89
CA ASN A 161 1.23 7.06 -6.28
C ASN A 161 -0.03 7.30 -7.12
N THR A 162 -0.86 8.29 -6.80
CA THR A 162 -2.09 8.55 -7.54
C THR A 162 -1.82 9.01 -8.97
N ARG A 163 -0.74 9.78 -9.19
CA ARG A 163 -0.34 10.18 -10.54
C ARG A 163 0.05 8.98 -11.38
N LEU A 164 0.88 8.07 -10.85
CA LEU A 164 1.28 6.84 -11.55
C LEU A 164 0.07 5.97 -11.91
N VAL A 165 -0.88 5.81 -10.96
CA VAL A 165 -2.13 5.08 -11.21
C VAL A 165 -2.99 5.75 -12.28
N THR A 166 -3.06 7.08 -12.30
CA THR A 166 -3.84 7.83 -13.29
C THR A 166 -3.29 7.62 -14.70
N ASP A 167 -1.97 7.62 -14.87
CA ASP A 167 -1.33 7.38 -16.17
C ASP A 167 -1.64 5.97 -16.71
N MET A 168 -1.62 4.94 -15.84
CA MET A 168 -2.04 3.59 -16.20
C MET A 168 -3.53 3.52 -16.54
N LEU A 169 -4.38 4.23 -15.78
CA LEU A 169 -5.82 4.26 -15.98
C LEU A 169 -6.19 4.86 -17.34
N ILE A 170 -5.53 5.94 -17.77
CA ILE A 170 -5.76 6.59 -19.07
C ILE A 170 -5.58 5.60 -20.23
N SER A 171 -4.57 4.74 -20.15
CA SER A 171 -4.28 3.74 -21.17
C SER A 171 -5.39 2.68 -21.28
N GLU A 172 -5.89 2.17 -20.16
CA GLU A 172 -6.82 1.04 -20.13
C GLU A 172 -8.29 1.45 -20.23
N ALA A 173 -8.67 2.64 -19.76
CA ALA A 173 -10.06 3.09 -19.70
C ALA A 173 -10.73 3.24 -21.08
N ARG A 174 -9.93 3.52 -22.11
CA ARG A 174 -10.41 3.64 -23.51
C ARG A 174 -11.10 2.37 -24.03
N ARG A 175 -10.73 1.20 -23.52
CA ARG A 175 -11.34 -0.09 -23.90
C ARG A 175 -12.81 -0.22 -23.47
N TYR A 176 -13.23 0.63 -22.53
CA TYR A 176 -14.58 0.64 -21.95
C TYR A 176 -15.35 1.91 -22.31
N ASP A 177 -14.82 2.69 -23.27
CA ASP A 177 -15.36 4.00 -23.65
C ASP A 177 -15.45 4.97 -22.45
N TRP A 178 -14.47 4.91 -21.56
CA TRP A 178 -14.35 5.78 -20.39
C TRP A 178 -13.26 6.83 -20.60
N GLN A 179 -13.62 8.10 -20.37
CA GLN A 179 -12.70 9.23 -20.44
C GLN A 179 -12.16 9.56 -19.03
N VAL A 180 -10.86 9.41 -18.82
CA VAL A 180 -10.22 9.72 -17.53
C VAL A 180 -10.03 11.22 -17.36
N VAL A 181 -10.50 11.75 -16.23
CA VAL A 181 -10.40 13.17 -15.86
C VAL A 181 -9.76 13.28 -14.47
N PRO A 182 -8.48 13.65 -14.37
CA PRO A 182 -7.85 13.93 -13.09
C PRO A 182 -8.56 15.08 -12.38
N TRP A 183 -8.91 14.89 -11.11
CA TRP A 183 -9.62 15.87 -10.30
C TRP A 183 -8.82 16.19 -9.03
N ARG A 184 -8.28 17.40 -8.94
CA ARG A 184 -7.41 17.78 -7.84
C ARG A 184 -8.21 18.06 -6.58
N ILE A 185 -7.83 17.41 -5.45
CA ILE A 185 -8.32 17.71 -4.10
C ILE A 185 -7.14 18.07 -3.19
N ALA A 186 -7.22 19.23 -2.54
CA ALA A 186 -6.18 19.66 -1.61
C ALA A 186 -6.44 19.07 -0.22
N PRO A 187 -5.42 18.60 0.51
CA PRO A 187 -5.56 18.09 1.87
C PRO A 187 -5.72 19.27 2.87
N ASP A 188 -6.87 19.91 2.83
CA ASP A 188 -7.25 21.01 3.73
C ASP A 188 -8.57 20.68 4.42
N PRO A 189 -8.56 20.37 5.73
CA PRO A 189 -9.77 20.03 6.48
C PRO A 189 -10.83 21.13 6.44
N LYS A 190 -10.43 22.42 6.36
CA LYS A 190 -11.37 23.56 6.33
C LYS A 190 -12.13 23.66 5.01
N ARG A 191 -11.61 23.10 3.96
CA ARG A 191 -12.21 23.12 2.62
C ARG A 191 -12.92 21.82 2.24
N LEU A 192 -12.82 20.79 3.07
CA LEU A 192 -13.31 19.46 2.73
C LEU A 192 -14.78 19.46 2.30
N ASP A 193 -15.68 20.13 3.03
CA ASP A 193 -17.10 20.16 2.69
C ASP A 193 -17.37 20.84 1.34
N SER A 194 -16.67 21.94 1.06
CA SER A 194 -16.79 22.63 -0.24
C SER A 194 -16.21 21.80 -1.38
N GLU A 195 -15.11 21.10 -1.15
CA GLU A 195 -14.50 20.19 -2.14
C GLU A 195 -15.41 18.99 -2.43
N LEU A 196 -16.03 18.38 -1.40
CA LEU A 196 -16.97 17.27 -1.61
C LEU A 196 -18.22 17.70 -2.38
N LYS A 197 -18.81 18.87 -2.08
CA LYS A 197 -19.91 19.43 -2.86
C LYS A 197 -19.54 19.68 -4.31
N ARG A 198 -18.34 20.23 -4.56
CA ARG A 198 -17.83 20.44 -5.92
C ARG A 198 -17.65 19.10 -6.65
N LEU A 199 -17.11 18.10 -5.99
CA LEU A 199 -16.95 16.76 -6.58
C LEU A 199 -18.30 16.14 -6.94
N GLN A 200 -19.31 16.25 -6.07
CA GLN A 200 -20.67 15.78 -6.36
C GLN A 200 -21.27 16.46 -7.60
N GLN A 201 -21.09 17.78 -7.73
CA GLN A 201 -21.56 18.54 -8.89
C GLN A 201 -20.84 18.12 -10.19
N ASP A 202 -19.50 18.06 -10.13
CA ASP A 202 -18.66 17.72 -11.29
C ASP A 202 -18.87 16.26 -11.76
N ALA A 203 -19.17 15.35 -10.83
CA ALA A 203 -19.34 13.92 -11.08
C ALA A 203 -20.80 13.46 -11.19
N SER A 204 -21.77 14.36 -11.25
CA SER A 204 -23.21 14.03 -11.16
C SER A 204 -23.71 13.00 -12.17
N ASN A 205 -23.07 12.86 -13.33
CA ASN A 205 -23.41 11.90 -14.38
C ASN A 205 -22.28 10.91 -14.69
N ASP A 206 -21.26 10.85 -13.85
CA ASP A 206 -20.00 10.16 -14.12
C ASP A 206 -19.70 9.06 -13.10
N ILE A 207 -18.51 8.52 -13.17
CA ILE A 207 -17.97 7.52 -12.26
C ILE A 207 -16.77 8.13 -11.54
N VAL A 208 -16.60 7.88 -10.25
CA VAL A 208 -15.42 8.32 -9.50
C VAL A 208 -14.50 7.12 -9.26
N PHE A 209 -13.25 7.22 -9.73
CA PHE A 209 -12.21 6.22 -9.46
C PHE A 209 -11.37 6.64 -8.25
N LEU A 210 -11.41 5.85 -7.18
CA LEU A 210 -10.69 6.10 -5.93
C LEU A 210 -9.42 5.24 -5.87
N ALA A 211 -8.28 5.83 -6.25
CA ALA A 211 -6.98 5.23 -6.05
C ALA A 211 -6.62 5.18 -4.56
N ALA A 212 -5.67 4.31 -4.17
CA ALA A 212 -5.18 4.18 -2.79
C ALA A 212 -4.32 5.40 -2.38
N ASP A 213 -4.91 6.58 -2.41
CA ASP A 213 -4.37 7.86 -1.95
C ASP A 213 -4.58 7.98 -0.44
N SER A 214 -3.53 8.27 0.33
CA SER A 214 -3.62 8.26 1.79
C SER A 214 -4.54 9.35 2.34
N TYR A 215 -4.60 10.52 1.68
CA TYR A 215 -5.54 11.57 2.07
C TYR A 215 -6.98 11.14 1.80
N LEU A 216 -7.27 10.60 0.60
CA LEU A 216 -8.61 10.11 0.28
C LEU A 216 -9.03 8.98 1.24
N LEU A 217 -8.10 8.11 1.62
CA LEU A 217 -8.37 7.07 2.61
C LEU A 217 -8.68 7.66 3.99
N SER A 218 -8.00 8.73 4.40
CA SER A 218 -8.27 9.39 5.70
C SER A 218 -9.66 10.05 5.79
N ILE A 219 -10.21 10.46 4.65
CA ILE A 219 -11.53 11.08 4.53
C ILE A 219 -12.58 10.11 3.95
N ALA A 220 -12.26 8.84 3.79
CA ALA A 220 -13.12 7.85 3.12
C ALA A 220 -14.55 7.79 3.65
N PRO A 221 -14.84 7.85 4.96
CA PRO A 221 -16.21 7.86 5.48
C PRO A 221 -17.03 9.02 4.90
N ARG A 222 -16.49 10.24 4.94
CA ARG A 222 -17.18 11.44 4.46
C ARG A 222 -17.26 11.49 2.94
N LEU A 223 -16.18 11.11 2.26
CA LEU A 223 -16.12 11.07 0.79
C LEU A 223 -17.16 10.12 0.23
N LEU A 224 -17.20 8.90 0.74
CA LEU A 224 -18.12 7.88 0.22
C LEU A 224 -19.57 8.11 0.66
N SER A 225 -19.82 8.68 1.86
CA SER A 225 -21.16 9.15 2.22
C SER A 225 -21.68 10.15 1.21
N ALA A 226 -20.90 11.21 0.92
CA ALA A 226 -21.26 12.25 -0.04
C ALA A 226 -21.53 11.69 -1.45
N LEU A 227 -20.67 10.80 -1.97
CA LEU A 227 -20.86 10.21 -3.29
C LEU A 227 -22.07 9.28 -3.36
N ASN A 228 -22.30 8.47 -2.31
CA ASN A 228 -23.44 7.55 -2.23
C ASN A 228 -24.78 8.31 -2.10
N GLU A 229 -24.85 9.37 -1.30
CA GLU A 229 -26.02 10.23 -1.16
C GLU A 229 -26.42 10.88 -2.50
N ALA A 230 -25.43 11.21 -3.33
CA ALA A 230 -25.64 11.73 -4.68
C ALA A 230 -25.86 10.63 -5.74
N GLY A 231 -25.85 9.34 -5.36
CA GLY A 231 -26.02 8.21 -6.30
C GLY A 231 -24.87 8.05 -7.29
N ILE A 232 -23.68 8.64 -7.00
CA ILE A 232 -22.52 8.62 -7.86
C ILE A 232 -21.77 7.29 -7.68
N PRO A 233 -21.64 6.47 -8.73
CA PRO A 233 -20.95 5.19 -8.63
C PRO A 233 -19.44 5.37 -8.51
N THR A 234 -18.81 4.43 -7.78
CA THR A 234 -17.37 4.48 -7.50
C THR A 234 -16.66 3.19 -7.87
N ILE A 235 -15.43 3.30 -8.39
CA ILE A 235 -14.47 2.20 -8.53
C ILE A 235 -13.36 2.44 -7.51
N CYS A 236 -13.01 1.42 -6.72
CA CYS A 236 -12.07 1.58 -5.63
C CYS A 236 -10.93 0.56 -5.66
N SER A 237 -9.74 1.00 -5.26
CA SER A 237 -8.52 0.19 -5.23
C SER A 237 -8.01 -0.12 -3.82
N ALA A 238 -8.79 0.11 -2.75
CA ALA A 238 -8.40 -0.17 -1.37
C ALA A 238 -9.56 -0.66 -0.51
N GLU A 239 -9.27 -1.56 0.45
CA GLU A 239 -10.26 -2.18 1.35
C GLU A 239 -11.07 -1.14 2.14
N LEU A 240 -10.43 -0.08 2.61
CA LEU A 240 -11.09 0.95 3.42
C LEU A 240 -12.21 1.65 2.65
N PHE A 241 -12.06 1.90 1.36
CA PHE A 241 -13.15 2.46 0.56
C PHE A 241 -14.34 1.50 0.45
N VAL A 242 -14.05 0.19 0.33
CA VAL A 242 -15.13 -0.83 0.28
C VAL A 242 -15.91 -0.89 1.58
N GLN A 243 -15.22 -0.79 2.72
CA GLN A 243 -15.84 -0.76 4.06
C GLN A 243 -16.80 0.44 4.22
N HIS A 244 -16.56 1.54 3.50
CA HIS A 244 -17.38 2.74 3.52
C HIS A 244 -18.36 2.87 2.35
N GLY A 245 -18.64 1.78 1.64
CA GLY A 245 -19.73 1.73 0.66
C GLY A 245 -19.31 2.04 -0.79
N CYS A 246 -18.06 1.83 -1.16
CA CYS A 246 -17.65 1.86 -2.57
C CYS A 246 -18.53 0.94 -3.42
N THR A 247 -18.87 1.37 -4.66
CA THR A 247 -19.76 0.59 -5.53
C THR A 247 -19.13 -0.71 -5.98
N VAL A 248 -17.90 -0.67 -6.50
CA VAL A 248 -17.16 -1.87 -6.94
C VAL A 248 -15.66 -1.68 -6.69
N GLY A 249 -15.02 -2.70 -6.14
CA GLY A 249 -13.57 -2.72 -5.92
C GLY A 249 -12.96 -4.05 -6.33
N THR A 250 -11.74 -4.00 -6.87
CA THR A 250 -10.89 -5.19 -7.00
C THR A 250 -9.67 -4.96 -6.12
N ILE A 251 -9.61 -5.68 -5.00
CA ILE A 251 -8.82 -5.27 -3.82
C ILE A 251 -7.71 -6.27 -3.53
N SER A 252 -6.48 -5.77 -3.41
CA SER A 252 -5.33 -6.47 -2.87
C SER A 252 -5.36 -6.43 -1.34
N SER A 253 -5.10 -7.57 -0.69
CA SER A 253 -5.14 -7.70 0.76
C SER A 253 -3.89 -7.14 1.42
N TYR A 254 -4.00 -6.06 2.20
CA TYR A 254 -2.90 -5.50 2.98
C TYR A 254 -2.36 -6.51 4.00
N LYS A 255 -3.23 -7.32 4.60
CA LYS A 255 -2.82 -8.40 5.49
C LYS A 255 -1.89 -9.40 4.79
N LEU A 256 -2.20 -9.77 3.54
CA LEU A 256 -1.35 -10.67 2.75
C LEU A 256 -0.02 -10.00 2.40
N LEU A 257 -0.05 -8.71 2.01
CA LEU A 257 1.17 -7.96 1.65
C LEU A 257 2.12 -7.82 2.85
N GLY A 258 1.60 -7.61 4.06
CA GLY A 258 2.41 -7.57 5.27
C GLY A 258 3.11 -8.91 5.54
N LYS A 259 2.39 -10.03 5.43
CA LYS A 259 2.99 -11.36 5.53
C LYS A 259 4.09 -11.58 4.49
N MET A 260 3.82 -11.23 3.24
CA MET A 260 4.82 -11.34 2.16
C MET A 260 6.06 -10.47 2.43
N ALA A 261 5.91 -9.31 3.08
CA ALA A 261 7.05 -8.48 3.47
C ALA A 261 7.91 -9.17 4.55
N ALA A 262 7.30 -9.88 5.50
CA ALA A 262 8.01 -10.71 6.47
C ALA A 262 8.73 -11.90 5.80
N ASP A 263 8.07 -12.56 4.84
CA ASP A 263 8.69 -13.63 4.06
C ASP A 263 9.93 -13.16 3.30
N ILE A 264 9.96 -11.90 2.80
CA ILE A 264 11.14 -11.32 2.16
C ILE A 264 12.31 -11.24 3.15
N ILE A 265 12.07 -10.79 4.38
CA ILE A 265 13.10 -10.80 5.44
C ILE A 265 13.57 -12.23 5.69
N HIS A 266 12.65 -13.17 5.79
CA HIS A 266 12.98 -14.57 6.04
C HIS A 266 13.88 -15.15 4.94
N LEU A 267 13.54 -14.94 3.67
CA LEU A 267 14.37 -15.37 2.54
C LEU A 267 15.77 -14.72 2.57
N ASN A 268 15.83 -13.43 2.92
CA ASN A 268 17.10 -12.72 3.03
C ASN A 268 17.96 -13.26 4.19
N GLN A 269 17.35 -13.59 5.34
CA GLN A 269 18.03 -14.24 6.46
C GLN A 269 18.53 -15.66 6.13
N GLN A 270 17.92 -16.33 5.15
CA GLN A 270 18.39 -17.59 4.59
C GLN A 270 19.52 -17.41 3.56
N GLY A 271 20.00 -16.19 3.34
CA GLY A 271 21.13 -15.88 2.45
C GLY A 271 20.74 -15.50 1.03
N ILE A 272 19.47 -15.35 0.70
CA ILE A 272 19.04 -14.87 -0.63
C ILE A 272 19.19 -13.35 -0.67
N PRO A 273 20.01 -12.78 -1.57
CA PRO A 273 20.17 -11.34 -1.70
C PRO A 273 18.83 -10.66 -2.04
N LEU A 274 18.55 -9.48 -1.44
CA LEU A 274 17.28 -8.78 -1.66
C LEU A 274 17.00 -8.49 -3.14
N GLN A 275 18.04 -8.17 -3.92
CA GLN A 275 17.93 -7.91 -5.36
C GLN A 275 17.46 -9.13 -6.18
N ASP A 276 17.62 -10.33 -5.63
CA ASP A 276 17.22 -11.60 -6.29
C ASP A 276 15.83 -12.07 -5.84
N ILE A 277 15.25 -11.41 -4.83
CA ILE A 277 13.88 -11.66 -4.39
C ILE A 277 12.91 -10.89 -5.29
N ALA A 278 12.07 -11.62 -6.00
CA ALA A 278 11.07 -11.02 -6.88
C ALA A 278 10.08 -10.14 -6.10
N LEU A 279 9.61 -9.06 -6.74
CA LEU A 279 8.49 -8.26 -6.23
C LEU A 279 7.31 -9.18 -5.91
N LYS A 280 6.76 -9.03 -4.70
CA LYS A 280 5.59 -9.79 -4.28
C LYS A 280 4.33 -8.92 -4.38
N PHE A 281 3.23 -9.54 -4.78
CA PHE A 281 1.92 -8.89 -4.91
C PHE A 281 0.81 -9.92 -4.69
N ASP A 282 -0.39 -9.45 -4.42
CA ASP A 282 -1.56 -10.33 -4.30
C ASP A 282 -1.97 -10.86 -5.68
N ALA A 283 -1.68 -12.13 -5.92
CA ALA A 283 -2.01 -12.79 -7.20
C ALA A 283 -3.52 -13.05 -7.37
N ASN A 284 -4.31 -12.97 -6.28
CA ASN A 284 -5.74 -13.27 -6.27
C ASN A 284 -6.53 -12.13 -5.60
N PRO A 285 -6.49 -10.91 -6.16
CA PRO A 285 -7.23 -9.78 -5.62
C PRO A 285 -8.73 -10.07 -5.69
N LYS A 286 -9.44 -9.63 -4.65
CA LYS A 286 -10.88 -9.94 -4.50
C LYS A 286 -11.74 -8.87 -5.16
N LEU A 287 -12.71 -9.29 -5.97
CA LEU A 287 -13.83 -8.46 -6.39
C LEU A 287 -14.79 -8.29 -5.20
N VAL A 288 -15.10 -7.06 -4.85
CA VAL A 288 -16.05 -6.72 -3.78
C VAL A 288 -17.06 -5.71 -4.30
N LEU A 289 -18.34 -5.95 -4.00
CA LEU A 289 -19.44 -5.06 -4.33
C LEU A 289 -19.98 -4.42 -3.04
N GLY A 290 -20.07 -3.10 -3.05
CA GLY A 290 -20.79 -2.35 -2.04
C GLY A 290 -22.31 -2.32 -2.28
N PRO A 291 -23.07 -1.55 -1.48
CA PRO A 291 -24.52 -1.53 -1.57
C PRO A 291 -25.06 -1.18 -2.97
N LEU A 292 -24.56 -0.11 -3.57
CA LEU A 292 -24.96 0.30 -4.93
C LEU A 292 -24.56 -0.72 -6.00
N GLY A 293 -23.43 -1.39 -5.85
CA GLY A 293 -22.99 -2.46 -6.76
C GLY A 293 -23.90 -3.68 -6.70
N LYS A 294 -24.32 -4.07 -5.50
CA LYS A 294 -25.27 -5.19 -5.29
C LYS A 294 -26.65 -4.90 -5.88
N LEU A 295 -27.15 -3.68 -5.71
CA LEU A 295 -28.43 -3.26 -6.31
C LEU A 295 -28.38 -3.33 -7.85
N ARG A 296 -27.28 -2.95 -8.45
CA ARG A 296 -27.09 -3.04 -9.90
C ARG A 296 -26.96 -4.49 -10.39
N GLN A 297 -26.38 -5.37 -9.58
CA GLN A 297 -26.31 -6.81 -9.87
C GLN A 297 -27.69 -7.47 -9.85
N SER A 298 -28.58 -7.08 -8.92
CA SER A 298 -29.93 -7.66 -8.79
C SER A 298 -30.94 -7.13 -9.81
N GLY A 299 -30.62 -6.04 -10.51
CA GLY A 299 -31.45 -5.44 -11.57
C GLY A 299 -31.10 -5.90 -12.98
N GLN A 300 -30.13 -6.80 -13.12
CA GLN A 300 -29.80 -7.51 -14.35
C GLN A 300 -30.49 -8.88 -14.38
#